data_de1ed414d9740ab889afab8cb1fbb95c
#
_entry.id   de1ed414d9740ab889afab8cb1fbb95c
#
_cell.length_a   1.000
_cell.length_b   1.000
_cell.length_c   1.000
_cell.angle_alpha   90.00
_cell.angle_beta   90.00
_cell.angle_gamma   90.00
#
_symmetry.space_group_name_H-M   'P 1'
#
loop_
_entity.id
_entity.type
_entity.pdbx_description
1 polymer ?
#
loop_
_entity_poly.entity_id
_entity_poly.type
_entity_poly.pdbx_seq_one_letter_code
_entity_poly.pdbx_strand_id
1 'polypeptide(L)'
;MKEFIKVYNKNKEDIEKFIVTTLKNTGLILVDTPQPYKKLFHIFPTMELIYTTDQNFDQISSNIFRHRTDASQKGNNRSYMYTKMMKKDEDFSISSPYISSATGHTCITVMKKENDQYIFIDFRLSALLGRLGLIELNPSFNEFTQFFYKAVGFSLMAFAFFSILYA
;
A
#
# COMPACT_ATOMS: atom_id res chain seq x y z
N MET A 1 3.89 -1.71 15.58
CA MET A 1 3.26 -0.41 15.24
C MET A 1 4.07 0.79 15.71
N LYS A 2 4.37 0.93 17.01
CA LYS A 2 5.10 2.10 17.58
C LYS A 2 6.48 2.32 16.94
N GLU A 3 7.20 1.27 16.61
CA GLU A 3 8.54 1.34 16.00
C GLU A 3 8.51 1.93 14.59
N PHE A 4 7.63 1.47 13.71
CA PHE A 4 7.51 2.01 12.34
C PHE A 4 7.13 3.49 12.34
N ILE A 5 6.23 3.90 13.24
CA ILE A 5 5.85 5.31 13.39
C ILE A 5 7.04 6.15 13.86
N LYS A 6 7.87 5.64 14.78
CA LYS A 6 9.08 6.33 15.25
C LYS A 6 10.10 6.53 14.12
N VAL A 7 10.35 5.48 13.33
CA VAL A 7 11.26 5.55 12.17
C VAL A 7 10.71 6.51 11.11
N TYR A 8 9.40 6.43 10.81
CA TYR A 8 8.75 7.36 9.89
C TYR A 8 8.91 8.81 10.36
N ASN A 9 8.59 9.12 11.62
CA ASN A 9 8.66 10.49 12.14
C ASN A 9 10.08 11.06 12.09
N LYS A 10 11.10 10.21 12.27
CA LYS A 10 12.50 10.62 12.17
C LYS A 10 12.91 11.00 10.74
N ASN A 11 12.33 10.34 9.73
CA ASN A 11 12.70 10.51 8.31
C ASN A 11 11.53 11.10 7.50
N LYS A 12 10.58 11.74 8.16
CA LYS A 12 9.28 12.14 7.59
C LYS A 12 9.43 12.98 6.34
N GLU A 13 10.22 14.04 6.39
CA GLU A 13 10.37 15.01 5.30
C GLU A 13 10.92 14.35 4.03
N ASP A 14 11.95 13.52 4.17
CA ASP A 14 12.57 12.82 3.04
C ASP A 14 11.63 11.80 2.41
N ILE A 15 10.90 11.04 3.26
CA ILE A 15 9.91 10.06 2.78
C ILE A 15 8.80 10.74 2.02
N GLU A 16 8.22 11.80 2.59
CA GLU A 16 7.11 12.52 1.98
C GLU A 16 7.54 13.23 0.69
N LYS A 17 8.72 13.85 0.68
CA LYS A 17 9.31 14.45 -0.52
C LYS A 17 9.53 13.41 -1.61
N PHE A 18 10.08 12.24 -1.27
CA PHE A 18 10.27 11.14 -2.22
C PHE A 18 8.94 10.71 -2.85
N ILE A 19 7.89 10.50 -2.06
CA ILE A 19 6.58 10.08 -2.55
C ILE A 19 5.99 11.13 -3.48
N VAL A 20 5.92 12.39 -3.04
CA VAL A 20 5.32 13.49 -3.82
C VAL A 20 6.09 13.70 -5.13
N THR A 21 7.42 13.75 -5.09
CA THR A 21 8.23 13.92 -6.29
C THR A 21 8.02 12.78 -7.29
N THR A 22 7.96 11.55 -6.79
CA THR A 22 7.73 10.38 -7.65
C THR A 22 6.33 10.42 -8.26
N LEU A 23 5.29 10.74 -7.48
CA LEU A 23 3.92 10.87 -7.98
C LEU A 23 3.79 11.99 -9.03
N LYS A 24 4.44 13.13 -8.84
CA LYS A 24 4.49 14.20 -9.85
C LYS A 24 5.10 13.71 -11.16
N ASN A 25 6.21 12.99 -11.07
CA ASN A 25 6.92 12.49 -12.25
C ASN A 25 6.18 11.37 -12.99
N THR A 26 5.24 10.68 -12.33
CA THR A 26 4.42 9.62 -12.99
C THR A 26 3.31 10.17 -13.86
N GLY A 27 3.04 11.48 -13.80
CA GLY A 27 1.92 12.08 -14.52
C GLY A 27 0.56 11.50 -14.08
N LEU A 28 0.40 11.29 -12.77
CA LEU A 28 -0.85 10.77 -12.21
C LEU A 28 -2.01 11.70 -12.59
N ILE A 29 -2.91 11.19 -13.43
CA ILE A 29 -4.10 11.89 -13.93
C ILE A 29 -5.34 11.13 -13.48
N LEU A 30 -6.40 11.86 -13.11
CA LEU A 30 -7.73 11.29 -12.88
C LEU A 30 -8.26 10.65 -14.15
N VAL A 31 -8.67 9.39 -14.05
CA VAL A 31 -9.30 8.64 -15.13
C VAL A 31 -10.42 7.77 -14.57
N ASP A 32 -11.48 7.65 -15.33
CA ASP A 32 -12.66 6.89 -14.92
C ASP A 32 -12.46 5.35 -14.93
N THR A 33 -11.31 4.90 -15.41
CA THR A 33 -11.01 3.46 -15.50
C THR A 33 -9.91 3.03 -14.52
N PRO A 34 -9.97 1.80 -13.97
CA PRO A 34 -8.96 1.29 -13.04
C PRO A 34 -7.58 1.06 -13.67
N GLN A 35 -7.49 0.92 -14.99
CA GLN A 35 -6.28 0.47 -15.69
C GLN A 35 -5.05 1.39 -15.49
N PRO A 36 -5.15 2.72 -15.60
CA PRO A 36 -4.01 3.61 -15.35
C PRO A 36 -3.52 3.52 -13.90
N TYR A 37 -4.43 3.37 -12.93
CA TYR A 37 -4.05 3.23 -11.52
C TYR A 37 -3.32 1.93 -11.24
N LYS A 38 -3.61 0.85 -11.98
CA LYS A 38 -2.89 -0.43 -11.85
C LYS A 38 -1.39 -0.29 -12.16
N LYS A 39 -1.02 0.59 -13.08
CA LYS A 39 0.39 0.88 -13.39
C LYS A 39 1.14 1.46 -12.18
N LEU A 40 0.47 2.25 -11.35
CA LEU A 40 1.09 2.82 -10.14
C LEU A 40 1.53 1.75 -9.14
N PHE A 41 0.83 0.62 -9.04
CA PHE A 41 1.24 -0.49 -8.19
C PHE A 41 2.56 -1.14 -8.61
N HIS A 42 2.97 -0.98 -9.87
CA HIS A 42 4.29 -1.42 -10.34
C HIS A 42 5.37 -0.41 -9.95
N ILE A 43 5.08 0.90 -10.06
CA ILE A 43 6.00 1.98 -9.69
C ILE A 43 6.16 2.02 -8.17
N PHE A 44 5.04 1.90 -7.44
CA PHE A 44 4.99 1.86 -5.98
C PHE A 44 4.51 0.51 -5.47
N PRO A 45 5.40 -0.49 -5.33
CA PRO A 45 5.02 -1.81 -4.80
C PRO A 45 4.46 -1.78 -3.37
N THR A 46 4.71 -0.67 -2.65
CA THR A 46 4.25 -0.42 -1.27
C THR A 46 2.86 0.20 -1.19
N MET A 47 2.29 0.57 -2.35
CA MET A 47 0.92 1.06 -2.45
C MET A 47 -0.06 -0.08 -2.22
N GLU A 48 -1.08 0.13 -1.40
CA GLU A 48 -2.09 -0.86 -1.07
C GLU A 48 -3.41 -0.60 -1.77
N LEU A 49 -3.81 0.66 -1.82
CA LEU A 49 -5.15 1.08 -2.21
C LEU A 49 -5.11 2.43 -2.91
N ILE A 50 -5.96 2.60 -3.91
CA ILE A 50 -6.27 3.90 -4.51
C ILE A 50 -7.78 4.02 -4.71
N TYR A 51 -8.33 5.21 -4.46
CA TYR A 51 -9.71 5.57 -4.74
C TYR A 51 -9.84 7.08 -4.99
N THR A 52 -10.98 7.50 -5.56
CA THR A 52 -11.28 8.91 -5.84
C THR A 52 -12.56 9.33 -5.16
N THR A 53 -12.62 10.61 -4.78
CA THR A 53 -13.81 11.26 -4.23
C THR A 53 -14.14 12.51 -5.04
N ASP A 54 -15.36 12.98 -4.93
CA ASP A 54 -15.73 14.30 -5.37
C ASP A 54 -15.25 15.40 -4.40
N GLN A 55 -15.63 16.65 -4.66
CA GLN A 55 -15.30 17.81 -3.82
C GLN A 55 -15.91 17.75 -2.41
N ASN A 56 -16.99 16.99 -2.21
CA ASN A 56 -17.64 16.78 -0.92
C ASN A 56 -17.04 15.60 -0.14
N PHE A 57 -15.99 14.98 -0.68
CA PHE A 57 -15.37 13.76 -0.18
C PHE A 57 -16.27 12.52 -0.26
N ASP A 58 -17.32 12.50 -1.08
CA ASP A 58 -18.08 11.29 -1.35
C ASP A 58 -17.31 10.42 -2.34
N GLN A 59 -17.08 9.16 -1.98
CA GLN A 59 -16.29 8.25 -2.80
C GLN A 59 -17.01 7.89 -4.09
N ILE A 60 -16.47 8.32 -5.22
CA ILE A 60 -17.04 8.11 -6.56
C ILE A 60 -16.48 6.88 -7.27
N SER A 61 -15.24 6.46 -6.94
CA SER A 61 -14.66 5.24 -7.50
C SER A 61 -14.76 4.05 -6.54
N SER A 62 -14.57 2.85 -7.07
CA SER A 62 -14.28 1.66 -6.27
C SER A 62 -12.91 1.79 -5.59
N ASN A 63 -12.72 1.07 -4.49
CA ASN A 63 -11.39 0.80 -3.97
C ASN A 63 -10.63 -0.09 -4.97
N ILE A 64 -9.50 0.38 -5.46
CA ILE A 64 -8.64 -0.34 -6.39
C ILE A 64 -7.40 -0.81 -5.63
N PHE A 65 -7.27 -2.11 -5.49
CA PHE A 65 -6.10 -2.79 -4.93
C PHE A 65 -5.25 -3.37 -6.06
N ARG A 66 -4.05 -3.84 -5.75
CA ARG A 66 -3.15 -4.45 -6.72
C ARG A 66 -3.81 -5.56 -7.57
N HIS A 67 -4.58 -6.45 -6.94
CA HIS A 67 -5.13 -7.65 -7.57
C HIS A 67 -6.66 -7.75 -7.55
N ARG A 68 -7.34 -6.77 -6.93
CA ARG A 68 -8.80 -6.75 -6.84
C ARG A 68 -9.34 -5.33 -6.88
N THR A 69 -10.63 -5.23 -7.16
CA THR A 69 -11.40 -3.98 -7.06
C THR A 69 -12.61 -4.25 -6.17
N ASP A 70 -12.94 -3.30 -5.29
CA ASP A 70 -14.04 -3.42 -4.35
C ASP A 70 -14.92 -2.18 -4.42
N ALA A 71 -16.16 -2.35 -4.86
CA ALA A 71 -17.13 -1.29 -5.03
C ALA A 71 -17.97 -1.02 -3.76
N SER A 72 -17.83 -1.82 -2.71
CA SER A 72 -18.67 -1.72 -1.49
C SER A 72 -18.56 -0.38 -0.76
N GLN A 73 -17.48 0.35 -1.03
CA GLN A 73 -17.19 1.63 -0.39
C GLN A 73 -17.64 2.84 -1.21
N LYS A 74 -18.13 2.63 -2.44
CA LYS A 74 -18.63 3.69 -3.30
C LYS A 74 -19.84 4.38 -2.68
N GLY A 75 -19.87 5.70 -2.71
CA GLY A 75 -20.90 6.52 -2.07
C GLY A 75 -20.62 6.88 -0.59
N ASN A 76 -19.61 6.26 0.04
CA ASN A 76 -19.28 6.60 1.42
C ASN A 76 -18.53 7.93 1.50
N ASN A 77 -18.89 8.78 2.47
CA ASN A 77 -18.20 10.02 2.72
C ASN A 77 -16.85 9.79 3.42
N ARG A 78 -15.79 10.40 2.88
CA ARG A 78 -14.39 10.28 3.32
C ARG A 78 -13.83 11.54 3.99
N SER A 79 -14.68 12.49 4.34
CA SER A 79 -14.25 13.77 4.95
C SER A 79 -13.38 13.58 6.20
N TYR A 80 -13.59 12.50 6.97
CA TYR A 80 -12.74 12.16 8.12
C TYR A 80 -11.28 11.93 7.76
N MET A 81 -10.98 11.52 6.52
CA MET A 81 -9.61 11.39 6.04
C MET A 81 -8.99 12.78 5.79
N TYR A 82 -9.77 13.70 5.24
CA TYR A 82 -9.29 15.07 4.99
C TYR A 82 -8.81 15.76 6.28
N THR A 83 -9.48 15.55 7.40
CA THR A 83 -9.07 16.12 8.69
C THR A 83 -7.72 15.63 9.20
N LYS A 84 -7.22 14.51 8.68
CA LYS A 84 -5.91 13.93 9.02
C LYS A 84 -4.80 14.41 8.09
N MET A 85 -5.13 15.14 7.01
CA MET A 85 -4.18 15.54 5.99
C MET A 85 -3.38 16.77 6.41
N MET A 86 -2.10 16.75 6.08
CA MET A 86 -1.20 17.89 6.17
C MET A 86 -0.79 18.29 4.76
N LYS A 87 -1.04 19.54 4.41
CA LYS A 87 -0.66 20.09 3.10
C LYS A 87 0.86 20.02 2.91
N LYS A 88 1.29 19.58 1.74
CA LYS A 88 2.72 19.50 1.34
C LYS A 88 3.04 20.50 0.25
N ASP A 89 2.13 20.70 -0.70
CA ASP A 89 2.18 21.73 -1.72
C ASP A 89 0.75 22.07 -2.18
N GLU A 90 0.59 22.72 -3.35
CA GLU A 90 -0.73 23.12 -3.84
C GLU A 90 -1.66 21.94 -4.09
N ASP A 91 -1.11 20.82 -4.60
CA ASP A 91 -1.89 19.68 -5.07
C ASP A 91 -1.87 18.49 -4.10
N PHE A 92 -0.84 18.38 -3.25
CA PHE A 92 -0.60 17.20 -2.44
C PHE A 92 -0.72 17.46 -0.94
N SER A 93 -1.38 16.53 -0.27
CA SER A 93 -1.42 16.44 1.20
C SER A 93 -1.13 15.01 1.65
N ILE A 94 -0.53 14.84 2.82
CA ILE A 94 -0.18 13.52 3.37
C ILE A 94 -0.72 13.39 4.78
N SER A 95 -1.31 12.23 5.10
CA SER A 95 -1.84 11.96 6.43
C SER A 95 -0.75 11.61 7.44
N SER A 96 -1.04 11.78 8.72
CA SER A 96 -0.32 11.05 9.77
C SER A 96 -0.53 9.54 9.61
N PRO A 97 0.39 8.68 10.12
CA PRO A 97 0.19 7.24 10.13
C PRO A 97 -1.09 6.82 10.89
N TYR A 98 -1.86 5.91 10.31
CA TYR A 98 -3.10 5.38 10.87
C TYR A 98 -3.27 3.90 10.51
N ILE A 99 -4.22 3.21 11.15
CA ILE A 99 -4.61 1.85 10.76
C ILE A 99 -5.71 1.95 9.70
N SER A 100 -5.44 1.43 8.48
CA SER A 100 -6.42 1.37 7.41
C SER A 100 -7.52 0.35 7.73
N SER A 101 -8.78 0.78 7.72
CA SER A 101 -9.93 -0.11 7.90
C SER A 101 -10.11 -1.10 6.74
N ALA A 102 -9.58 -0.77 5.56
CA ALA A 102 -9.68 -1.61 4.38
C ALA A 102 -8.68 -2.78 4.37
N THR A 103 -7.54 -2.65 5.07
CA THR A 103 -6.45 -3.63 5.02
C THR A 103 -5.96 -4.09 6.39
N GLY A 104 -6.29 -3.36 7.47
CA GLY A 104 -5.78 -3.62 8.83
C GLY A 104 -4.31 -3.22 9.02
N HIS A 105 -3.64 -2.70 7.98
CA HIS A 105 -2.25 -2.29 8.06
C HIS A 105 -2.08 -0.85 8.54
N THR A 106 -0.90 -0.55 9.11
CA THR A 106 -0.50 0.84 9.34
C THR A 106 -0.13 1.48 8.02
N CYS A 107 -0.84 2.55 7.65
CA CYS A 107 -0.70 3.26 6.39
C CYS A 107 -0.45 4.75 6.60
N ILE A 108 0.09 5.39 5.59
CA ILE A 108 -0.05 6.81 5.32
C ILE A 108 -0.81 6.97 4.02
N THR A 109 -1.63 8.00 3.92
CA THR A 109 -2.39 8.31 2.69
C THR A 109 -1.85 9.58 2.07
N VAL A 110 -1.62 9.54 0.78
CA VAL A 110 -1.40 10.73 -0.03
C VAL A 110 -2.71 11.10 -0.70
N MET A 111 -3.10 12.35 -0.57
CA MET A 111 -4.22 12.94 -1.29
C MET A 111 -3.68 13.88 -2.35
N LYS A 112 -4.09 13.69 -3.61
CA LYS A 112 -3.87 14.63 -4.71
C LYS A 112 -5.18 15.32 -5.03
N LYS A 113 -5.16 16.66 -5.05
CA LYS A 113 -6.26 17.45 -5.57
C LYS A 113 -6.13 17.57 -7.09
N GLU A 114 -7.22 17.39 -7.81
CA GLU A 114 -7.29 17.58 -9.25
C GLU A 114 -8.68 18.06 -9.64
N ASN A 115 -8.77 19.33 -10.07
CA ASN A 115 -10.05 20.01 -10.31
C ASN A 115 -10.97 19.91 -9.07
N ASP A 116 -12.18 19.39 -9.25
CA ASP A 116 -13.19 19.21 -8.20
C ASP A 116 -13.20 17.82 -7.60
N GLN A 117 -12.10 17.08 -7.72
CA GLN A 117 -11.97 15.72 -7.21
C GLN A 117 -10.67 15.54 -6.44
N TYR A 118 -10.63 14.45 -5.65
CA TYR A 118 -9.43 14.07 -4.93
C TYR A 118 -9.11 12.60 -5.19
N ILE A 119 -7.81 12.32 -5.41
CA ILE A 119 -7.27 10.96 -5.46
C ILE A 119 -6.64 10.66 -4.11
N PHE A 120 -7.03 9.56 -3.49
CA PHE A 120 -6.44 9.04 -2.26
C PHE A 120 -5.62 7.79 -2.55
N ILE A 121 -4.39 7.75 -2.07
CA ILE A 121 -3.44 6.65 -2.28
C ILE A 121 -2.88 6.21 -0.94
N ASP A 122 -3.21 4.99 -0.51
CA ASP A 122 -2.71 4.41 0.73
C ASP A 122 -1.39 3.67 0.49
N PHE A 123 -0.38 4.00 1.26
CA PHE A 123 0.91 3.33 1.30
C PHE A 123 1.07 2.57 2.61
N ARG A 124 1.37 1.28 2.52
CA ARG A 124 1.69 0.46 3.69
C ARG A 124 3.02 0.91 4.29
N LEU A 125 2.97 1.41 5.53
CA LEU A 125 4.11 2.07 6.16
C LEU A 125 5.31 1.12 6.34
N SER A 126 5.10 -0.10 6.84
CA SER A 126 6.19 -1.07 7.02
C SER A 126 6.86 -1.43 5.69
N ALA A 127 6.08 -1.65 4.63
CA ALA A 127 6.61 -1.97 3.31
C ALA A 127 7.39 -0.78 2.71
N LEU A 128 6.88 0.44 2.89
CA LEU A 128 7.52 1.67 2.44
C LEU A 128 8.88 1.88 3.12
N LEU A 129 8.93 1.79 4.46
CA LEU A 129 10.16 1.93 5.22
C LEU A 129 11.19 0.85 4.87
N GLY A 130 10.75 -0.40 4.70
CA GLY A 130 11.63 -1.48 4.26
C GLY A 130 12.18 -1.27 2.85
N ARG A 131 11.34 -0.80 1.93
CA ARG A 131 11.77 -0.48 0.55
C ARG A 131 12.81 0.64 0.49
N LEU A 132 12.71 1.59 1.42
CA LEU A 132 13.67 2.68 1.56
C LEU A 132 14.91 2.28 2.37
N GLY A 133 15.00 1.04 2.85
CA GLY A 133 16.12 0.55 3.66
C GLY A 133 16.19 1.17 5.07
N LEU A 134 15.09 1.77 5.54
CA LEU A 134 15.02 2.42 6.86
C LEU A 134 14.70 1.43 7.99
N ILE A 135 14.20 0.27 7.65
CA ILE A 135 14.00 -0.87 8.54
C ILE A 135 14.42 -2.16 7.83
N GLU A 136 14.93 -3.11 8.58
CA GLU A 136 15.01 -4.48 8.09
C GLU A 136 13.59 -5.04 8.07
N LEU A 137 13.08 -5.31 6.88
CA LEU A 137 11.99 -6.25 6.75
C LEU A 137 12.64 -7.60 7.07
N ASN A 138 12.48 -8.08 8.32
CA ASN A 138 12.62 -9.50 8.53
C ASN A 138 11.86 -10.15 7.39
N PRO A 139 12.51 -10.96 6.53
CA PRO A 139 11.76 -11.79 5.62
C PRO A 139 10.92 -12.66 6.55
N SER A 140 9.71 -12.17 6.92
CA SER A 140 8.70 -13.09 7.43
C SER A 140 8.74 -14.16 6.38
N PHE A 141 9.17 -15.36 6.77
CA PHE A 141 9.19 -16.53 5.92
C PHE A 141 7.88 -16.47 5.15
N ASN A 142 7.98 -15.99 3.91
CA ASN A 142 6.85 -15.78 3.05
C ASN A 142 6.06 -17.07 3.11
N GLU A 143 4.74 -17.05 3.25
CA GLU A 143 3.92 -18.28 3.30
C GLU A 143 4.30 -19.24 2.18
N PHE A 144 4.70 -18.69 1.03
CA PHE A 144 5.27 -19.43 -0.10
C PHE A 144 6.60 -20.12 0.28
N THR A 145 7.49 -19.45 0.99
CA THR A 145 8.77 -20.04 1.43
C THR A 145 8.53 -21.11 2.49
N GLN A 146 7.59 -20.90 3.41
CA GLN A 146 7.18 -21.93 4.37
C GLN A 146 6.52 -23.13 3.67
N PHE A 147 5.66 -22.88 2.68
CA PHE A 147 5.05 -23.92 1.88
C PHE A 147 6.11 -24.71 1.10
N PHE A 148 7.07 -24.01 0.47
CA PHE A 148 8.14 -24.61 -0.28
C PHE A 148 9.05 -25.50 0.60
N TYR A 149 9.46 -25.01 1.77
CA TYR A 149 10.25 -25.83 2.71
C TYR A 149 9.48 -27.03 3.25
N LYS A 150 8.18 -26.88 3.52
CA LYS A 150 7.32 -28.01 3.91
C LYS A 150 7.20 -29.03 2.78
N ALA A 151 6.96 -28.58 1.55
CA ALA A 151 6.84 -29.47 0.39
C ALA A 151 8.15 -30.24 0.10
N VAL A 152 9.30 -29.55 0.15
CA VAL A 152 10.62 -30.16 -0.02
C VAL A 152 10.92 -31.15 1.13
N GLY A 153 10.63 -30.74 2.37
CA GLY A 153 10.80 -31.62 3.54
C GLY A 153 9.95 -32.91 3.46
N PHE A 154 8.68 -32.76 3.02
CA PHE A 154 7.80 -33.93 2.80
C PHE A 154 8.32 -34.84 1.68
N SER A 155 8.81 -34.31 0.58
CA SER A 155 9.35 -35.05 -0.54
C SER A 155 10.61 -35.83 -0.13
N LEU A 156 11.51 -35.21 0.64
CA LEU A 156 12.72 -35.87 1.16
C LEU A 156 12.39 -36.97 2.16
N MET A 157 11.41 -36.76 3.05
CA MET A 157 10.97 -37.80 3.99
C MET A 157 10.31 -38.98 3.27
N ALA A 158 9.47 -38.72 2.27
CA ALA A 158 8.86 -39.76 1.47
C ALA A 158 9.94 -40.59 0.72
N PHE A 159 10.93 -39.91 0.13
CA PHE A 159 12.04 -40.60 -0.56
C PHE A 159 12.87 -41.46 0.37
N ALA A 160 13.20 -40.97 1.56
CA ALA A 160 13.90 -41.75 2.59
C ALA A 160 13.10 -42.98 3.05
N PHE A 161 11.79 -42.84 3.23
CA PHE A 161 10.88 -43.92 3.64
C PHE A 161 10.79 -45.01 2.56
N PHE A 162 10.65 -44.62 1.29
CA PHE A 162 10.65 -45.56 0.18
C PHE A 162 12.00 -46.29 0.01
N SER A 163 13.12 -45.60 0.23
CA SER A 163 14.46 -46.20 0.15
C SER A 163 14.69 -47.25 1.24
N ILE A 164 14.07 -47.10 2.41
CA ILE A 164 14.15 -48.08 3.50
C ILE A 164 13.24 -49.29 3.23
N LEU A 165 12.10 -49.12 2.56
CA LEU A 165 11.15 -50.18 2.28
C LEU A 165 11.59 -51.09 1.12
N TYR A 166 12.48 -50.61 0.24
CA TYR A 166 12.95 -51.32 -0.95
C TYR A 166 14.45 -51.71 -0.88
N ALA A 167 15.10 -51.51 0.26
CA ALA A 167 16.45 -52.04 0.57
C ALA A 167 16.38 -53.33 1.32
#